data_b0dd30709de5c7f865f7dfeba605b4aa
#
_entry.id   b0dd30709de5c7f865f7dfeba605b4aa
#
_cell.length_a   1.000
_cell.length_b   1.000
_cell.length_c   1.000
_cell.angle_alpha   90.00
_cell.angle_beta   90.00
_cell.angle_gamma   90.00
#
_symmetry.space_group_name_H-M   'P 1'
#
loop_
_entity.id
_entity.type
_entity.pdbx_description
1 polymer ?
#
loop_
_entity_poly.entity_id
_entity_poly.type
_entity_poly.pdbx_seq_one_letter_code
_entity_poly.pdbx_strand_id
1 'polypeptide(L)'
;AVVAETAIEGRPFREVARWAADDRALRAGVGWLTELGARTRDATVSPTAAADALAELLARFCAIYQLDPAHERFLVERIDALRAESGACPVVFQHGDPGTWNVLVTPRGNAVFVDWESAEPDGMPLWDLFYFLRSYVVSAARAGAQHDRLAGFAAHFIEQGALSDALVTAVRHYREQVGLSGEAAEALFYTCWLHRALKQSTMLSPERVDRDSHYANLLRLCLDRRDGPTLRRLFGT
;
A
#
# COMPACT_ATOMS: atom_id res chain seq x y z
N ALA A 1 -31.66 -3.30 17.57
CA ALA A 1 -30.76 -2.15 17.51
C ALA A 1 -31.06 -1.39 16.23
N VAL A 2 -31.12 -0.07 16.29
CA VAL A 2 -31.23 0.81 15.11
C VAL A 2 -29.85 1.41 14.91
N VAL A 3 -29.26 1.21 13.73
CA VAL A 3 -28.03 1.88 13.34
C VAL A 3 -28.42 3.06 12.43
N ALA A 4 -27.95 4.25 12.76
CA ALA A 4 -28.16 5.45 11.94
C ALA A 4 -26.78 5.88 11.40
N GLU A 5 -26.67 6.01 10.10
CA GLU A 5 -25.46 6.48 9.41
C GLU A 5 -25.78 7.77 8.67
N THR A 6 -24.79 8.66 8.57
CA THR A 6 -24.91 9.86 7.75
C THR A 6 -24.82 9.47 6.26
N ALA A 7 -25.84 9.79 5.48
CA ALA A 7 -25.77 9.59 4.05
C ALA A 7 -24.70 10.51 3.42
N ILE A 8 -23.80 9.95 2.66
CA ILE A 8 -22.78 10.69 1.92
C ILE A 8 -23.23 10.84 0.48
N GLU A 9 -23.42 12.08 0.02
CA GLU A 9 -23.65 12.34 -1.38
C GLU A 9 -22.34 12.19 -2.16
N GLY A 10 -22.28 11.17 -3.01
CA GLY A 10 -21.08 10.88 -3.80
C GLY A 10 -21.33 9.79 -4.84
N ARG A 11 -20.48 9.73 -5.85
CA ARG A 11 -20.47 8.67 -6.85
C ARG A 11 -19.35 7.70 -6.59
N PRO A 12 -19.52 6.39 -6.86
CA PRO A 12 -18.44 5.41 -6.78
C PRO A 12 -17.20 5.88 -7.56
N PHE A 13 -16.03 5.74 -6.96
CA PHE A 13 -14.76 6.19 -7.54
C PHE A 13 -14.58 5.71 -8.99
N ARG A 14 -14.87 4.44 -9.25
CA ARG A 14 -14.71 3.81 -10.57
C ARG A 14 -15.61 4.40 -11.67
N GLU A 15 -16.69 5.10 -11.29
CA GLU A 15 -17.59 5.76 -12.25
C GLU A 15 -17.10 7.16 -12.65
N VAL A 16 -16.23 7.76 -11.85
CA VAL A 16 -15.70 9.12 -12.08
C VAL A 16 -14.22 9.12 -12.46
N ALA A 17 -13.49 8.04 -12.13
CA ALA A 17 -12.08 7.92 -12.45
C ALA A 17 -11.86 7.85 -13.97
N ARG A 18 -10.83 8.57 -14.42
CA ARG A 18 -10.39 8.57 -15.83
C ARG A 18 -9.22 7.62 -16.08
N TRP A 19 -8.67 7.06 -15.03
CA TRP A 19 -7.55 6.10 -15.05
C TRP A 19 -6.30 6.68 -15.73
N ALA A 20 -6.01 7.95 -15.51
CA ALA A 20 -4.90 8.69 -16.08
C ALA A 20 -4.04 9.34 -14.98
N ALA A 21 -2.81 9.73 -15.32
CA ALA A 21 -1.86 10.33 -14.37
C ALA A 21 -2.37 11.68 -13.80
N ASP A 22 -3.15 12.42 -14.60
CA ASP A 22 -3.76 13.71 -14.22
C ASP A 22 -5.18 13.57 -13.64
N ASP A 23 -5.60 12.37 -13.26
CA ASP A 23 -6.93 12.10 -12.74
C ASP A 23 -7.18 12.83 -11.41
N ARG A 24 -8.27 13.61 -11.38
CA ARG A 24 -8.70 14.33 -10.17
C ARG A 24 -9.11 13.40 -9.05
N ALA A 25 -9.76 12.28 -9.38
CA ALA A 25 -10.19 11.30 -8.40
C ALA A 25 -8.97 10.63 -7.75
N LEU A 26 -7.92 10.30 -8.53
CA LEU A 26 -6.66 9.79 -7.99
C LEU A 26 -6.05 10.78 -7.00
N ARG A 27 -5.92 12.06 -7.40
CA ARG A 27 -5.36 13.10 -6.52
C ARG A 27 -6.17 13.30 -5.24
N ALA A 28 -7.51 13.25 -5.34
CA ALA A 28 -8.38 13.36 -4.17
C ALA A 28 -8.18 12.19 -3.19
N GLY A 29 -8.11 10.96 -3.69
CA GLY A 29 -7.84 9.78 -2.85
C GLY A 29 -6.45 9.81 -2.20
N VAL A 30 -5.40 10.15 -2.97
CA VAL A 30 -4.04 10.34 -2.45
C VAL A 30 -4.00 11.44 -1.39
N GLY A 31 -4.59 12.60 -1.67
CA GLY A 31 -4.62 13.72 -0.72
C GLY A 31 -5.32 13.35 0.58
N TRP A 32 -6.44 12.64 0.50
CA TRP A 32 -7.18 12.20 1.67
C TRP A 32 -6.37 11.22 2.54
N LEU A 33 -5.74 10.20 1.94
CA LEU A 33 -4.88 9.23 2.65
C LEU A 33 -3.64 9.91 3.25
N THR A 34 -3.06 10.87 2.54
CA THR A 34 -1.92 11.64 3.04
C THR A 34 -2.32 12.49 4.24
N GLU A 35 -3.47 13.15 4.19
CA GLU A 35 -3.98 13.95 5.31
C GLU A 35 -4.32 13.08 6.51
N LEU A 36 -4.93 11.90 6.31
CA LEU A 36 -5.16 10.93 7.39
C LEU A 36 -3.85 10.56 8.06
N GLY A 37 -2.85 10.11 7.30
CA GLY A 37 -1.54 9.74 7.84
C GLY A 37 -0.86 10.89 8.58
N ALA A 38 -0.85 12.09 8.01
CA ALA A 38 -0.23 13.26 8.63
C ALA A 38 -0.91 13.71 9.93
N ARG A 39 -2.25 13.61 10.01
CA ARG A 39 -3.02 14.02 11.19
C ARG A 39 -3.02 13.00 12.32
N THR A 40 -2.86 11.74 11.99
CA THR A 40 -2.95 10.65 12.97
C THR A 40 -1.58 10.07 13.35
N ARG A 41 -0.50 10.58 12.75
CA ARG A 41 0.85 10.08 13.03
C ARG A 41 1.18 10.17 14.52
N ASP A 42 1.60 9.06 15.08
CA ASP A 42 2.26 8.99 16.38
C ASP A 42 3.75 8.72 16.16
N ALA A 43 4.57 9.73 16.42
CA ALA A 43 6.01 9.69 16.27
C ALA A 43 6.75 9.17 17.52
N THR A 44 6.04 8.62 18.50
CA THR A 44 6.65 8.04 19.71
C THR A 44 7.21 6.65 19.46
N VAL A 45 6.79 5.98 18.37
CA VAL A 45 7.27 4.65 18.01
C VAL A 45 8.70 4.75 17.46
N SER A 46 9.62 4.01 18.06
CA SER A 46 11.01 3.96 17.59
C SER A 46 11.13 3.11 16.31
N PRO A 47 12.13 3.41 15.45
CA PRO A 47 12.44 2.56 14.30
C PRO A 47 12.69 1.09 14.68
N THR A 48 13.30 0.85 15.84
CA THR A 48 13.52 -0.49 16.38
C THR A 48 12.21 -1.22 16.62
N ALA A 49 11.25 -0.58 17.29
CA ALA A 49 9.95 -1.21 17.56
C ALA A 49 9.16 -1.48 16.26
N ALA A 50 9.20 -0.55 15.30
CA ALA A 50 8.61 -0.75 13.99
C ALA A 50 9.28 -1.92 13.24
N ALA A 51 10.62 -1.97 13.22
CA ALA A 51 11.37 -3.05 12.60
C ALA A 51 11.11 -4.41 13.26
N ASP A 52 10.95 -4.47 14.59
CA ASP A 52 10.61 -5.71 15.31
C ASP A 52 9.22 -6.22 14.87
N ALA A 53 8.24 -5.34 14.76
CA ALA A 53 6.91 -5.70 14.27
C ALA A 53 6.94 -6.20 12.82
N LEU A 54 7.76 -5.59 11.95
CA LEU A 54 7.93 -6.03 10.57
C LEU A 54 8.70 -7.36 10.47
N ALA A 55 9.68 -7.61 11.34
CA ALA A 55 10.39 -8.88 11.41
C ALA A 55 9.46 -10.02 11.86
N GLU A 56 8.58 -9.78 12.84
CA GLU A 56 7.55 -10.74 13.24
C GLU A 56 6.57 -11.01 12.08
N LEU A 57 6.16 -9.98 11.35
CA LEU A 57 5.30 -10.11 10.19
C LEU A 57 5.97 -11.00 9.10
N LEU A 58 7.26 -10.80 8.83
CA LEU A 58 8.04 -11.61 7.89
C LEU A 58 8.11 -13.07 8.36
N ALA A 59 8.40 -13.32 9.63
CA ALA A 59 8.44 -14.68 10.19
C ALA A 59 7.10 -15.40 10.05
N ARG A 60 5.99 -14.71 10.33
CA ARG A 60 4.63 -15.25 10.12
C ARG A 60 4.34 -15.54 8.66
N PHE A 61 4.79 -14.68 7.75
CA PHE A 61 4.63 -14.90 6.32
C PHE A 61 5.42 -16.13 5.86
N CYS A 62 6.69 -16.27 6.26
CA CYS A 62 7.55 -17.41 5.89
C CYS A 62 7.03 -18.74 6.46
N ALA A 63 6.28 -18.71 7.57
CA ALA A 63 5.63 -19.92 8.10
C ALA A 63 4.52 -20.48 7.18
N ILE A 64 3.94 -19.62 6.32
CA ILE A 64 2.84 -19.98 5.40
C ILE A 64 3.33 -20.06 3.95
N TYR A 65 4.10 -19.05 3.53
CA TYR A 65 4.57 -18.86 2.16
C TYR A 65 6.07 -19.05 2.08
N GLN A 66 6.52 -19.88 1.15
CA GLN A 66 7.96 -20.05 0.91
C GLN A 66 8.50 -18.88 0.09
N LEU A 67 9.61 -18.32 0.56
CA LEU A 67 10.43 -17.36 -0.19
C LEU A 67 11.74 -18.01 -0.61
N ASP A 68 12.32 -17.51 -1.70
CA ASP A 68 13.72 -17.79 -2.02
C ASP A 68 14.61 -17.22 -0.91
N PRO A 69 15.67 -17.92 -0.47
CA PRO A 69 16.57 -17.42 0.57
C PRO A 69 17.20 -16.06 0.26
N ALA A 70 17.41 -15.73 -1.01
CA ALA A 70 17.90 -14.40 -1.40
C ALA A 70 16.86 -13.31 -1.21
N HIS A 71 15.58 -13.61 -1.46
CA HIS A 71 14.46 -12.70 -1.20
C HIS A 71 14.26 -12.47 0.30
N GLU A 72 14.30 -13.54 1.10
CA GLU A 72 14.18 -13.41 2.56
C GLU A 72 15.32 -12.56 3.13
N ARG A 73 16.56 -12.82 2.73
CA ARG A 73 17.72 -12.02 3.14
C ARG A 73 17.56 -10.54 2.77
N PHE A 74 17.11 -10.23 1.55
CA PHE A 74 16.86 -8.87 1.13
C PHE A 74 15.83 -8.18 2.02
N LEU A 75 14.72 -8.86 2.36
CA LEU A 75 13.70 -8.30 3.25
C LEU A 75 14.23 -8.04 4.65
N VAL A 76 15.04 -8.97 5.20
CA VAL A 76 15.73 -8.76 6.48
C VAL A 76 16.62 -7.53 6.41
N GLU A 77 17.44 -7.38 5.35
CA GLU A 77 18.32 -6.22 5.17
C GLU A 77 17.51 -4.90 5.10
N ARG A 78 16.33 -4.87 4.47
CA ARG A 78 15.48 -3.66 4.45
C ARG A 78 14.88 -3.35 5.82
N ILE A 79 14.47 -4.36 6.57
CA ILE A 79 13.97 -4.20 7.94
C ILE A 79 15.08 -3.72 8.87
N ASP A 80 16.29 -4.25 8.72
CA ASP A 80 17.45 -3.83 9.52
C ASP A 80 17.92 -2.41 9.15
N ALA A 81 17.82 -2.00 7.89
CA ALA A 81 18.06 -0.62 7.49
C ALA A 81 17.08 0.35 8.19
N LEU A 82 15.79 0.01 8.24
CA LEU A 82 14.81 0.77 9.01
C LEU A 82 15.18 0.83 10.50
N ARG A 83 15.62 -0.30 11.10
CA ARG A 83 16.05 -0.38 12.51
C ARG A 83 17.20 0.57 12.82
N ALA A 84 18.10 0.77 11.86
CA ALA A 84 19.28 1.62 12.00
C ALA A 84 19.00 3.12 11.84
N GLU A 85 17.78 3.52 11.47
CA GLU A 85 17.43 4.93 11.33
C GLU A 85 17.47 5.67 12.66
N SER A 86 17.88 6.94 12.61
CA SER A 86 17.99 7.80 13.79
C SER A 86 16.70 8.58 14.12
N GLY A 87 15.70 8.51 13.25
CA GLY A 87 14.42 9.20 13.40
C GLY A 87 13.35 8.40 14.10
N ALA A 88 12.10 8.84 14.01
CA ALA A 88 10.93 8.06 14.39
C ALA A 88 10.39 7.33 13.15
N CYS A 89 9.86 6.12 13.33
CA CYS A 89 9.00 5.49 12.33
C CYS A 89 7.56 5.59 12.88
N PRO A 90 6.80 6.63 12.51
CA PRO A 90 5.49 6.86 13.10
C PRO A 90 4.53 5.74 12.73
N VAL A 91 3.62 5.40 13.64
CA VAL A 91 2.40 4.69 13.30
C VAL A 91 1.31 5.68 12.92
N VAL A 92 0.33 5.23 12.15
CA VAL A 92 -0.77 6.05 11.66
C VAL A 92 -2.09 5.29 11.78
N PHE A 93 -3.20 6.01 11.86
CA PHE A 93 -4.49 5.38 11.70
C PHE A 93 -4.65 4.89 10.26
N GLN A 94 -4.97 3.63 10.07
CA GLN A 94 -5.21 3.01 8.78
C GLN A 94 -6.69 2.70 8.55
N HIS A 95 -7.12 2.87 7.32
CA HIS A 95 -8.40 2.34 6.85
C HIS A 95 -8.37 0.80 6.74
N GLY A 96 -7.21 0.25 6.38
CA GLY A 96 -6.97 -1.18 6.30
C GLY A 96 -7.52 -1.89 5.06
N ASP A 97 -8.43 -1.26 4.29
CA ASP A 97 -8.89 -1.72 2.96
C ASP A 97 -9.27 -0.56 2.03
N PRO A 98 -8.37 0.39 1.75
CA PRO A 98 -8.65 1.59 0.96
C PRO A 98 -8.65 1.31 -0.56
N GLY A 99 -9.24 0.22 -0.99
CA GLY A 99 -9.39 -0.06 -2.42
C GLY A 99 -10.29 0.96 -3.11
N THR A 100 -10.11 1.17 -4.43
CA THR A 100 -10.94 2.09 -5.21
C THR A 100 -12.44 1.78 -5.19
N TRP A 101 -12.83 0.61 -4.73
CA TRP A 101 -14.23 0.20 -4.51
C TRP A 101 -14.83 0.75 -3.22
N ASN A 102 -13.99 1.10 -2.24
CA ASN A 102 -14.38 1.68 -0.96
C ASN A 102 -14.24 3.22 -0.95
N VAL A 103 -14.30 3.85 -2.12
CA VAL A 103 -14.17 5.30 -2.24
C VAL A 103 -15.35 5.88 -3.00
N LEU A 104 -15.94 6.92 -2.42
CA LEU A 104 -16.92 7.81 -3.08
C LEU A 104 -16.22 9.13 -3.42
N VAL A 105 -16.63 9.74 -4.53
CA VAL A 105 -16.22 11.09 -4.92
C VAL A 105 -17.43 12.01 -4.83
N THR A 106 -17.33 13.02 -3.97
CA THR A 106 -18.40 13.99 -3.76
C THR A 106 -18.58 14.91 -4.97
N PRO A 107 -19.71 15.63 -5.10
CA PRO A 107 -19.89 16.62 -6.16
C PRO A 107 -18.82 17.73 -6.19
N ARG A 108 -18.17 18.00 -5.04
CA ARG A 108 -17.04 18.93 -4.93
C ARG A 108 -15.71 18.34 -5.38
N GLY A 109 -15.65 17.04 -5.71
CA GLY A 109 -14.45 16.33 -6.12
C GLY A 109 -13.58 15.81 -4.98
N ASN A 110 -14.07 15.81 -3.75
CA ASN A 110 -13.36 15.24 -2.59
C ASN A 110 -13.57 13.73 -2.52
N ALA A 111 -12.54 12.99 -2.17
CA ALA A 111 -12.66 11.57 -1.85
C ALA A 111 -13.23 11.38 -0.43
N VAL A 112 -14.06 10.36 -0.27
CA VAL A 112 -14.54 9.88 1.03
C VAL A 112 -14.40 8.37 1.03
N PHE A 113 -13.65 7.86 2.01
CA PHE A 113 -13.47 6.43 2.19
C PHE A 113 -14.60 5.88 3.07
N VAL A 114 -15.15 4.75 2.67
CA VAL A 114 -16.25 4.05 3.35
C VAL A 114 -15.79 2.63 3.67
N ASP A 115 -16.55 1.92 4.52
CA ASP A 115 -16.23 0.53 4.90
C ASP A 115 -14.97 0.43 5.77
N TRP A 116 -15.07 0.94 6.99
CA TRP A 116 -14.00 1.03 7.98
C TRP A 116 -13.84 -0.22 8.86
N GLU A 117 -14.47 -1.33 8.53
CA GLU A 117 -14.44 -2.56 9.33
C GLU A 117 -13.03 -3.14 9.54
N SER A 118 -12.11 -2.79 8.65
CA SER A 118 -10.70 -3.22 8.66
C SER A 118 -9.75 -2.18 9.26
N ALA A 119 -10.29 -1.11 9.87
CA ALA A 119 -9.48 0.00 10.37
C ALA A 119 -8.60 -0.42 11.56
N GLU A 120 -7.40 0.14 11.59
CA GLU A 120 -6.39 -0.12 12.62
C GLU A 120 -5.85 1.22 13.16
N PRO A 121 -5.84 1.42 14.51
CA PRO A 121 -5.40 2.69 15.10
C PRO A 121 -3.88 2.92 14.95
N ASP A 122 -3.09 1.84 15.01
CA ASP A 122 -1.63 1.88 15.06
C ASP A 122 -1.02 1.11 13.87
N GLY A 123 -1.43 1.48 12.66
CA GLY A 123 -0.98 0.83 11.44
C GLY A 123 0.33 1.40 10.89
N MET A 124 1.00 0.64 10.02
CA MET A 124 2.22 1.10 9.36
C MET A 124 1.93 2.16 8.31
N PRO A 125 2.65 3.27 8.28
CA PRO A 125 2.44 4.32 7.29
C PRO A 125 2.68 3.79 5.86
N LEU A 126 2.14 4.47 4.85
CA LEU A 126 2.21 4.10 3.44
C LEU A 126 1.41 2.84 3.03
N TRP A 127 1.08 1.91 3.93
CA TRP A 127 0.42 0.67 3.53
C TRP A 127 -0.93 0.92 2.84
N ASP A 128 -1.75 1.79 3.39
CA ASP A 128 -3.01 2.19 2.76
C ASP A 128 -2.78 2.88 1.41
N LEU A 129 -1.79 3.76 1.33
CA LEU A 129 -1.48 4.45 0.07
C LEU A 129 -1.00 3.46 -1.01
N PHE A 130 -0.08 2.54 -0.68
CA PHE A 130 0.38 1.53 -1.64
C PHE A 130 -0.77 0.64 -2.12
N TYR A 131 -1.66 0.27 -1.22
CA TYR A 131 -2.81 -0.55 -1.57
C TYR A 131 -3.81 0.20 -2.47
N PHE A 132 -4.10 1.45 -2.15
CA PHE A 132 -4.95 2.32 -2.98
C PHE A 132 -4.35 2.50 -4.38
N LEU A 133 -3.08 2.88 -4.46
CA LEU A 133 -2.37 3.07 -5.73
C LEU A 133 -2.32 1.76 -6.55
N ARG A 134 -2.07 0.61 -5.90
CA ARG A 134 -2.15 -0.69 -6.55
C ARG A 134 -3.54 -0.95 -7.12
N SER A 135 -4.60 -0.66 -6.36
CA SER A 135 -5.97 -0.86 -6.85
C SER A 135 -6.28 0.05 -8.04
N TYR A 136 -5.74 1.26 -8.04
CA TYR A 136 -5.88 2.21 -9.14
C TYR A 136 -5.18 1.72 -10.42
N VAL A 137 -3.90 1.35 -10.36
CA VAL A 137 -3.15 0.94 -11.57
C VAL A 137 -3.71 -0.36 -12.17
N VAL A 138 -4.15 -1.30 -11.34
CA VAL A 138 -4.79 -2.53 -11.82
C VAL A 138 -6.13 -2.23 -12.51
N SER A 139 -6.90 -1.29 -11.99
CA SER A 139 -8.15 -0.85 -12.62
C SER A 139 -7.90 -0.09 -13.92
N ALA A 140 -6.87 0.76 -13.96
CA ALA A 140 -6.43 1.46 -15.17
C ALA A 140 -5.99 0.47 -16.27
N ALA A 141 -5.18 -0.51 -15.91
CA ALA A 141 -4.74 -1.56 -16.83
C ALA A 141 -5.93 -2.35 -17.39
N ARG A 142 -6.90 -2.68 -16.54
CA ARG A 142 -8.12 -3.37 -16.95
C ARG A 142 -8.98 -2.54 -17.91
N ALA A 143 -9.08 -1.25 -17.68
CA ALA A 143 -9.76 -0.31 -18.58
C ALA A 143 -9.05 -0.24 -19.96
N GLY A 144 -7.73 -0.42 -20.00
CA GLY A 144 -6.91 -0.55 -21.22
C GLY A 144 -6.82 -1.99 -21.77
N ALA A 145 -7.75 -2.89 -21.39
CA ALA A 145 -7.83 -4.29 -21.83
C ALA A 145 -6.67 -5.21 -21.33
N GLN A 146 -5.87 -4.79 -20.35
CA GLN A 146 -4.91 -5.67 -19.68
C GLN A 146 -5.60 -6.33 -18.48
N HIS A 147 -5.83 -7.64 -18.55
CA HIS A 147 -6.56 -8.39 -17.53
C HIS A 147 -5.64 -9.08 -16.51
N ASP A 148 -4.38 -9.26 -16.81
CA ASP A 148 -3.39 -9.74 -15.84
C ASP A 148 -3.07 -8.64 -14.83
N ARG A 149 -3.43 -8.88 -13.58
CA ARG A 149 -3.26 -7.93 -12.47
C ARG A 149 -1.80 -7.69 -12.12
N LEU A 150 -0.94 -8.72 -12.24
CA LEU A 150 0.49 -8.60 -11.97
C LEU A 150 1.18 -7.83 -13.08
N ALA A 151 0.86 -8.11 -14.35
CA ALA A 151 1.36 -7.34 -15.47
C ALA A 151 0.92 -5.87 -15.40
N GLY A 152 -0.35 -5.59 -15.09
CA GLY A 152 -0.86 -4.24 -14.90
C GLY A 152 -0.18 -3.49 -13.76
N PHE A 153 0.14 -4.17 -12.66
CA PHE A 153 0.93 -3.60 -11.57
C PHE A 153 2.38 -3.34 -11.99
N ALA A 154 3.04 -4.33 -12.60
CA ALA A 154 4.43 -4.23 -13.02
C ALA A 154 4.68 -3.07 -13.97
N ALA A 155 3.79 -2.85 -14.93
CA ALA A 155 3.91 -1.78 -15.92
C ALA A 155 4.04 -0.37 -15.30
N HIS A 156 3.54 -0.16 -14.08
CA HIS A 156 3.49 1.16 -13.46
C HIS A 156 4.28 1.28 -12.17
N PHE A 157 4.40 0.21 -11.37
CA PHE A 157 5.17 0.22 -10.12
C PHE A 157 6.63 -0.22 -10.30
N ILE A 158 6.91 -1.05 -11.29
CA ILE A 158 8.25 -1.62 -11.52
C ILE A 158 8.88 -0.99 -12.76
N GLU A 159 8.19 -1.08 -13.89
CA GLU A 159 8.60 -0.50 -15.17
C GLU A 159 8.19 0.98 -15.23
N GLN A 160 8.57 1.67 -16.32
CA GLN A 160 8.21 3.07 -16.52
C GLN A 160 6.97 3.18 -17.41
N GLY A 161 5.78 3.00 -16.81
CA GLY A 161 4.50 3.16 -17.50
C GLY A 161 3.90 4.56 -17.35
N ALA A 162 2.76 4.77 -17.99
CA ALA A 162 2.08 6.08 -18.05
C ALA A 162 1.67 6.66 -16.68
N LEU A 163 1.51 5.81 -15.66
CA LEU A 163 1.11 6.25 -14.30
C LEU A 163 2.31 6.37 -13.34
N SER A 164 3.51 5.94 -13.73
CA SER A 164 4.67 5.85 -12.82
C SER A 164 5.04 7.19 -12.18
N ASP A 165 5.00 8.29 -12.92
CA ASP A 165 5.29 9.62 -12.38
C ASP A 165 4.27 10.07 -11.34
N ALA A 166 3.00 9.74 -11.53
CA ALA A 166 1.95 10.02 -10.56
C ALA A 166 2.13 9.21 -9.27
N LEU A 167 2.53 7.93 -9.38
CA LEU A 167 2.83 7.08 -8.22
C LEU A 167 4.02 7.63 -7.43
N VAL A 168 5.13 7.95 -8.11
CA VAL A 168 6.33 8.52 -7.49
C VAL A 168 6.00 9.82 -6.77
N THR A 169 5.22 10.69 -7.40
CA THR A 169 4.79 11.97 -6.81
C THR A 169 3.92 11.75 -5.57
N ALA A 170 2.97 10.80 -5.63
CA ALA A 170 2.09 10.49 -4.51
C ALA A 170 2.85 9.94 -3.30
N VAL A 171 3.77 8.99 -3.52
CA VAL A 171 4.59 8.39 -2.44
C VAL A 171 5.53 9.42 -1.83
N ARG A 172 6.21 10.23 -2.67
CA ARG A 172 7.08 11.30 -2.17
C ARG A 172 6.30 12.31 -1.34
N HIS A 173 5.15 12.77 -1.82
CA HIS A 173 4.30 13.70 -1.08
C HIS A 173 3.87 13.14 0.28
N TYR A 174 3.41 11.89 0.32
CA TYR A 174 3.06 11.23 1.58
C TYR A 174 4.25 11.16 2.55
N ARG A 175 5.44 10.74 2.05
CA ARG A 175 6.66 10.66 2.84
C ARG A 175 7.03 12.01 3.47
N GLU A 176 6.96 13.08 2.70
CA GLU A 176 7.23 14.44 3.15
C GLU A 176 6.26 14.90 4.25
N GLN A 177 4.96 14.60 4.11
CA GLN A 177 3.94 15.00 5.09
C GLN A 177 3.99 14.19 6.39
N VAL A 178 4.35 12.92 6.31
CA VAL A 178 4.41 12.02 7.47
C VAL A 178 5.81 11.99 8.10
N GLY A 179 6.83 12.37 7.38
CA GLY A 179 8.22 12.43 7.86
C GLY A 179 8.93 11.08 7.75
N LEU A 180 8.89 10.44 6.56
CA LEU A 180 9.51 9.14 6.30
C LEU A 180 10.72 9.27 5.37
N SER A 181 11.77 8.52 5.66
CA SER A 181 12.94 8.36 4.78
C SER A 181 12.63 7.51 3.53
N GLY A 182 13.59 7.41 2.62
CA GLY A 182 13.55 6.48 1.49
C GLY A 182 13.63 5.04 1.92
N GLU A 183 14.54 4.76 2.83
CA GLU A 183 14.79 3.43 3.41
C GLU A 183 13.55 2.91 4.14
N ALA A 184 12.91 3.75 4.97
CA ALA A 184 11.66 3.40 5.62
C ALA A 184 10.56 3.09 4.59
N ALA A 185 10.42 3.91 3.56
CA ALA A 185 9.42 3.69 2.51
C ALA A 185 9.68 2.39 1.74
N GLU A 186 10.93 2.02 1.49
CA GLU A 186 11.29 0.77 0.83
C GLU A 186 10.92 -0.44 1.69
N ALA A 187 11.29 -0.45 2.98
CA ALA A 187 10.91 -1.51 3.91
C ALA A 187 9.37 -1.65 4.01
N LEU A 188 8.66 -0.53 4.13
CA LEU A 188 7.21 -0.50 4.22
C LEU A 188 6.52 -0.94 2.92
N PHE A 189 7.11 -0.69 1.76
CA PHE A 189 6.57 -1.17 0.48
C PHE A 189 6.52 -2.70 0.41
N TYR A 190 7.63 -3.36 0.68
CA TYR A 190 7.68 -4.83 0.62
C TYR A 190 6.82 -5.47 1.72
N THR A 191 6.86 -4.92 2.92
CA THR A 191 6.10 -5.45 4.06
C THR A 191 4.59 -5.21 3.94
N CYS A 192 4.15 -4.21 3.18
CA CYS A 192 2.75 -4.05 2.81
C CYS A 192 2.19 -5.31 2.13
N TRP A 193 2.94 -5.91 1.23
CA TRP A 193 2.50 -7.11 0.51
C TRP A 193 2.56 -8.37 1.36
N LEU A 194 3.50 -8.45 2.31
CA LEU A 194 3.48 -9.50 3.36
C LEU A 194 2.19 -9.42 4.17
N HIS A 195 1.87 -8.22 4.67
CA HIS A 195 0.66 -7.98 5.46
C HIS A 195 -0.61 -8.34 4.67
N ARG A 196 -0.71 -7.89 3.41
CA ARG A 196 -1.88 -8.18 2.57
C ARG A 196 -2.05 -9.67 2.27
N ALA A 197 -0.95 -10.41 2.07
CA ALA A 197 -1.00 -11.86 1.87
C ALA A 197 -1.48 -12.59 3.14
N LEU A 198 -0.98 -12.20 4.31
CA LEU A 198 -1.41 -12.75 5.60
C LEU A 198 -2.87 -12.43 5.90
N LYS A 199 -3.31 -11.18 5.68
CA LYS A 199 -4.71 -10.80 5.86
C LYS A 199 -5.65 -11.63 4.97
N GLN A 200 -5.26 -11.89 3.73
CA GLN A 200 -6.02 -12.77 2.84
C GLN A 200 -6.06 -14.21 3.35
N SER A 201 -4.96 -14.73 3.92
CA SER A 201 -4.91 -16.10 4.45
C SER A 201 -5.80 -16.30 5.67
N THR A 202 -5.94 -15.29 6.53
CA THR A 202 -6.79 -15.37 7.74
C THR A 202 -8.29 -15.34 7.42
N MET A 203 -8.67 -14.81 6.27
CA MET A 203 -10.07 -14.83 5.79
C MET A 203 -10.46 -16.19 5.19
N LEU A 204 -9.47 -17.04 4.92
CA LEU A 204 -9.69 -18.40 4.38
C LEU A 204 -9.62 -19.40 5.53
N SER A 205 -10.40 -20.49 5.45
CA SER A 205 -10.21 -21.61 6.39
C SER A 205 -8.77 -22.17 6.25
N PRO A 206 -8.16 -22.70 7.35
CA PRO A 206 -6.79 -23.23 7.32
C PRO A 206 -6.54 -24.25 6.18
N GLU A 207 -7.58 -24.98 5.79
CA GLU A 207 -7.56 -25.97 4.70
C GLU A 207 -7.52 -25.34 3.29
N ARG A 208 -7.81 -24.03 3.19
CA ARG A 208 -7.88 -23.27 1.94
C ARG A 208 -6.80 -22.19 1.82
N VAL A 209 -5.77 -22.22 2.67
CA VAL A 209 -4.65 -21.29 2.52
C VAL A 209 -3.95 -21.60 1.19
N ASP A 210 -4.31 -20.80 0.20
CA ASP A 210 -3.69 -20.86 -1.11
C ASP A 210 -2.24 -20.35 -1.00
N ARG A 211 -1.29 -21.28 -1.10
CA ARG A 211 0.14 -20.96 -1.11
C ARG A 211 0.54 -20.04 -2.28
N ASP A 212 -0.34 -19.89 -3.26
CA ASP A 212 -0.22 -19.02 -4.42
C ASP A 212 -1.11 -17.77 -4.32
N SER A 213 -1.22 -17.17 -3.12
CA SER A 213 -2.03 -15.96 -2.98
C SER A 213 -1.53 -14.86 -3.93
N HIS A 214 -2.48 -14.08 -4.43
CA HIS A 214 -2.18 -12.96 -5.34
C HIS A 214 -1.13 -12.01 -4.77
N TYR A 215 -1.18 -11.71 -3.45
CA TYR A 215 -0.23 -10.78 -2.83
C TYR A 215 1.14 -11.42 -2.57
N ALA A 216 1.21 -12.73 -2.32
CA ALA A 216 2.48 -13.43 -2.26
C ALA A 216 3.18 -13.43 -3.64
N ASN A 217 2.43 -13.63 -4.72
CA ASN A 217 2.96 -13.55 -6.08
C ASN A 217 3.36 -12.12 -6.46
N LEU A 218 2.60 -11.11 -6.02
CA LEU A 218 2.95 -9.70 -6.21
C LEU A 218 4.25 -9.34 -5.49
N LEU A 219 4.41 -9.80 -4.24
CA LEU A 219 5.66 -9.64 -3.49
C LEU A 219 6.85 -10.27 -4.23
N ARG A 220 6.74 -11.53 -4.66
CA ARG A 220 7.79 -12.22 -5.41
C ARG A 220 8.17 -11.45 -6.66
N LEU A 221 7.18 -10.98 -7.43
CA LEU A 221 7.41 -10.16 -8.62
C LEU A 221 8.19 -8.87 -8.30
N CYS A 222 7.87 -8.18 -7.20
CA CYS A 222 8.61 -6.99 -6.77
C CYS A 222 10.05 -7.33 -6.37
N LEU A 223 10.27 -8.46 -5.69
CA LEU A 223 11.59 -8.91 -5.27
C LEU A 223 12.46 -9.34 -6.46
N ASP A 224 11.89 -10.06 -7.43
CA ASP A 224 12.56 -10.47 -8.67
C ASP A 224 12.99 -9.27 -9.51
N ARG A 225 12.22 -8.19 -9.46
CA ARG A 225 12.42 -6.98 -10.27
C ARG A 225 12.69 -5.74 -9.41
N ARG A 226 13.35 -5.91 -8.25
CA ARG A 226 13.60 -4.81 -7.30
C ARG A 226 14.41 -3.66 -7.87
N ASP A 227 15.17 -3.92 -8.92
CA ASP A 227 15.94 -2.92 -9.67
C ASP A 227 15.12 -2.13 -10.72
N GLY A 228 13.81 -2.34 -10.75
CA GLY A 228 12.92 -1.67 -11.67
C GLY A 228 13.00 -0.13 -11.58
N PRO A 229 12.97 0.58 -12.71
CA PRO A 229 13.22 2.03 -12.73
C PRO A 229 12.23 2.83 -11.87
N THR A 230 10.97 2.41 -11.80
CA THR A 230 9.97 3.10 -10.98
C THR A 230 10.17 2.81 -9.51
N LEU A 231 10.49 1.55 -9.11
CA LEU A 231 10.77 1.21 -7.72
C LEU A 231 11.92 2.04 -7.15
N ARG A 232 13.04 2.16 -7.87
CA ARG A 232 14.16 3.03 -7.44
C ARG A 232 13.71 4.47 -7.21
N ARG A 233 12.89 5.01 -8.09
CA ARG A 233 12.36 6.39 -7.97
C ARG A 233 11.39 6.56 -6.81
N LEU A 234 10.60 5.53 -6.46
CA LEU A 234 9.67 5.57 -5.33
C LEU A 234 10.40 5.79 -4.00
N PHE A 235 11.59 5.22 -3.86
CA PHE A 235 12.38 5.27 -2.63
C PHE A 235 13.47 6.34 -2.66
N GLY A 236 13.79 6.89 -3.82
CA GLY A 236 14.79 7.94 -3.99
C GLY A 236 16.22 7.42 -4.03
N THR A 237 16.40 6.15 -4.45
CA THR A 237 17.70 5.50 -4.69
C THR A 237 18.14 5.61 -6.14
#